data_341736ce2841467ab55b275b9d943bd4
#
_entry.id   341736ce2841467ab55b275b9d943bd4
#
_cell.length_a   1.000
_cell.length_b   1.000
_cell.length_c   1.000
_cell.angle_alpha   90.00
_cell.angle_beta   90.00
_cell.angle_gamma   90.00
#
_symmetry.space_group_name_H-M   'P 1'
#
loop_
_entity.id
_entity.type
_entity.pdbx_description
1 polymer ?
#
loop_
_entity_poly.entity_id
_entity_poly.type
_entity_poly.pdbx_seq_one_letter_code
_entity_poly.pdbx_strand_id
1 'polypeptide(L)'
;LKANKIIKYFEENPKTNPIQMTLSLLFSFYSNLMLAYYAADKSEQGIATMLGLITPWQAKDYMAAMRKYSGVKTMQIVGEIRYADAKSKGVQNSSMTDGDILRELVFKILH
;
A
#
# COMPACT_ATOMS: atom_id res chain seq x y z
N LEU A 1 -3.07 3.97 10.92
CA LEU A 1 -2.37 3.53 9.71
C LEU A 1 -3.28 3.65 8.50
N LYS A 2 -2.74 4.09 7.38
CA LYS A 2 -3.53 4.31 6.17
C LYS A 2 -4.27 3.06 5.69
N ALA A 3 -3.65 1.88 5.81
CA ALA A 3 -4.28 0.64 5.38
C ALA A 3 -5.59 0.38 6.12
N ASN A 4 -5.61 0.61 7.44
CA ASN A 4 -6.83 0.41 8.21
C ASN A 4 -7.92 1.41 7.84
N LYS A 5 -7.54 2.65 7.54
CA LYS A 5 -8.51 3.67 7.11
C LYS A 5 -9.11 3.30 5.76
N ILE A 6 -8.30 2.78 4.85
CA ILE A 6 -8.77 2.40 3.51
C ILE A 6 -9.74 1.23 3.60
N ILE A 7 -9.42 0.20 4.39
CA ILE A 7 -10.32 -0.95 4.49
C ILE A 7 -11.63 -0.57 5.16
N LYS A 8 -11.58 0.30 6.16
CA LYS A 8 -12.81 0.78 6.82
C LYS A 8 -13.68 1.54 5.83
N TYR A 9 -13.08 2.42 5.03
CA TYR A 9 -13.81 3.15 4.00
C TYR A 9 -14.46 2.19 3.00
N PHE A 10 -13.73 1.16 2.57
CA PHE A 10 -14.26 0.16 1.65
C PHE A 10 -15.47 -0.57 2.24
N GLU A 11 -15.40 -0.96 3.52
CA GLU A 11 -16.50 -1.65 4.18
C GLU A 11 -17.74 -0.78 4.30
N GLU A 12 -17.56 0.53 4.48
CA GLU A 12 -18.66 1.48 4.59
C GLU A 12 -19.24 1.85 3.23
N ASN A 13 -18.45 1.72 2.14
CA ASN A 13 -18.84 2.18 0.81
C ASN A 13 -18.53 1.12 -0.26
N PRO A 14 -19.09 -0.12 -0.11
CA PRO A 14 -18.68 -1.21 -0.99
C PRO A 14 -19.03 -1.03 -2.46
N LYS A 15 -20.04 -0.23 -2.78
CA LYS A 15 -20.47 -0.01 -4.16
C LYS A 15 -19.72 1.12 -4.85
N THR A 16 -19.21 2.08 -4.08
CA THR A 16 -18.56 3.27 -4.62
C THR A 16 -17.04 3.21 -4.54
N ASN A 17 -16.52 2.16 -3.93
CA ASN A 17 -15.08 2.01 -3.73
C ASN A 17 -14.65 0.59 -4.07
N PRO A 18 -14.52 0.26 -5.38
CA PRO A 18 -14.14 -1.09 -5.80
C PRO A 18 -12.79 -1.51 -5.24
N ILE A 19 -12.63 -2.82 -5.02
CA ILE A 19 -11.39 -3.36 -4.47
C ILE A 19 -10.17 -2.99 -5.33
N GLN A 20 -10.32 -2.94 -6.66
CA GLN A 20 -9.21 -2.58 -7.55
C GLN A 20 -8.70 -1.18 -7.26
N MET A 21 -9.60 -0.24 -6.97
CA MET A 21 -9.19 1.12 -6.62
C MET A 21 -8.40 1.14 -5.32
N THR A 22 -8.89 0.41 -4.31
CA THR A 22 -8.22 0.31 -3.01
C THR A 22 -6.84 -0.31 -3.16
N LEU A 23 -6.74 -1.41 -3.92
CA LEU A 23 -5.47 -2.08 -4.15
C LEU A 23 -4.49 -1.19 -4.91
N SER A 24 -4.99 -0.38 -5.87
CA SER A 24 -4.14 0.56 -6.59
C SER A 24 -3.55 1.62 -5.67
N LEU A 25 -4.35 2.12 -4.74
CA LEU A 25 -3.87 3.12 -3.77
C LEU A 25 -2.78 2.52 -2.87
N LEU A 26 -3.02 1.30 -2.37
CA LEU A 26 -2.03 0.61 -1.54
C LEU A 26 -0.76 0.30 -2.34
N PHE A 27 -0.92 -0.17 -3.56
CA PHE A 27 0.22 -0.48 -4.41
C PHE A 27 1.07 0.76 -4.68
N SER A 28 0.42 1.88 -4.98
CA SER A 28 1.13 3.14 -5.21
C SER A 28 1.92 3.57 -3.98
N PHE A 29 1.31 3.49 -2.80
CA PHE A 29 1.99 3.90 -1.58
C PHE A 29 3.21 3.03 -1.30
N TYR A 30 3.05 1.70 -1.32
CA TYR A 30 4.16 0.81 -0.97
C TYR A 30 5.22 0.71 -2.06
N SER A 31 4.83 0.89 -3.34
CA SER A 31 5.81 0.98 -4.42
C SER A 31 6.66 2.23 -4.28
N ASN A 32 6.03 3.36 -3.94
CA ASN A 32 6.76 4.59 -3.67
C ASN A 32 7.66 4.45 -2.45
N LEU A 33 7.20 3.74 -1.44
CA LEU A 33 8.02 3.48 -0.27
C LEU A 33 9.28 2.69 -0.63
N MET A 34 9.16 1.71 -1.53
CA MET A 34 10.34 1.00 -2.03
C MET A 34 11.30 1.93 -2.73
N LEU A 35 10.77 2.82 -3.57
CA LEU A 35 11.62 3.79 -4.27
C LEU A 35 12.33 4.72 -3.29
N ALA A 36 11.66 5.09 -2.20
CA ALA A 36 12.26 5.96 -1.19
C ALA A 36 13.51 5.35 -0.57
N TYR A 37 13.57 4.02 -0.47
CA TYR A 37 14.77 3.34 0.05
C TYR A 37 15.98 3.49 -0.87
N TYR A 38 15.77 3.81 -2.15
CA TYR A 38 16.86 4.02 -3.11
C TYR A 38 17.28 5.48 -3.21
N ALA A 39 16.61 6.39 -2.50
CA ALA A 39 16.99 7.80 -2.54
C ALA A 39 18.38 7.98 -1.93
N ALA A 40 19.25 8.70 -2.63
CA ALA A 40 20.59 9.00 -2.12
C ALA A 40 20.49 9.89 -0.88
N ASP A 41 19.55 10.84 -0.91
CA ASP A 41 19.25 11.73 0.20
C ASP A 41 17.91 11.30 0.80
N LYS A 42 17.91 10.81 2.03
CA LYS A 42 16.72 10.33 2.71
C LYS A 42 16.05 11.38 3.59
N SER A 43 16.37 12.65 3.37
CA SER A 43 15.63 13.75 3.99
C SER A 43 14.28 13.93 3.31
N GLU A 44 13.41 14.77 3.89
CA GLU A 44 12.13 15.08 3.27
C GLU A 44 12.31 15.57 1.84
N GLN A 45 13.26 16.49 1.64
CA GLN A 45 13.51 17.04 0.30
C GLN A 45 14.01 15.99 -0.67
N GLY A 46 14.94 15.14 -0.24
CA GLY A 46 15.49 14.10 -1.09
C GLY A 46 14.45 13.07 -1.51
N ILE A 47 13.61 12.64 -0.58
CA ILE A 47 12.54 11.69 -0.86
C ILE A 47 11.48 12.32 -1.76
N ALA A 48 11.12 13.58 -1.50
CA ALA A 48 10.15 14.29 -2.34
C ALA A 48 10.66 14.38 -3.78
N THR A 49 11.94 14.68 -3.96
CA THR A 49 12.55 14.76 -5.28
C THR A 49 12.53 13.40 -5.97
N MET A 50 12.91 12.34 -5.26
CA MET A 50 12.94 10.98 -5.82
C MET A 50 11.55 10.52 -6.26
N LEU A 51 10.53 10.85 -5.49
CA LEU A 51 9.16 10.42 -5.78
C LEU A 51 8.37 11.39 -6.63
N GLY A 52 8.94 12.55 -6.96
CA GLY A 52 8.24 13.56 -7.75
C GLY A 52 7.08 14.19 -7.01
N LEU A 53 7.19 14.32 -5.69
CA LEU A 53 6.13 14.92 -4.90
C LEU A 53 6.10 16.44 -5.06
N ILE A 54 4.90 17.02 -4.99
CA ILE A 54 4.72 18.47 -5.18
C ILE A 54 5.41 19.25 -4.08
N THR A 55 5.29 18.78 -2.82
CA THR A 55 5.93 19.45 -1.69
C THR A 55 6.71 18.45 -0.85
N PRO A 56 7.83 18.87 -0.21
CA PRO A 56 8.58 18.00 0.68
C PRO A 56 7.75 17.49 1.85
N TRP A 57 6.75 18.25 2.26
CA TRP A 57 5.84 17.86 3.34
C TRP A 57 5.19 16.50 3.11
N GLN A 58 4.86 16.18 1.85
CA GLN A 58 4.24 14.91 1.50
C GLN A 58 5.16 13.71 1.77
N ALA A 59 6.46 13.95 1.85
CA ALA A 59 7.42 12.88 2.13
C ALA A 59 7.35 12.37 3.56
N LYS A 60 6.71 13.10 4.47
CA LYS A 60 6.65 12.71 5.89
C LYS A 60 6.00 11.37 6.11
N ASP A 61 4.95 11.06 5.35
CA ASP A 61 4.26 9.77 5.45
C ASP A 61 5.19 8.62 5.09
N TYR A 62 6.00 8.82 4.04
CA TYR A 62 6.95 7.80 3.61
C TYR A 62 8.08 7.64 4.61
N MET A 63 8.57 8.76 5.17
CA MET A 63 9.60 8.71 6.20
C MET A 63 9.13 7.95 7.44
N ALA A 64 7.88 8.19 7.87
CA ALA A 64 7.29 7.47 8.99
C ALA A 64 7.17 5.98 8.69
N ALA A 65 6.75 5.64 7.46
CA ALA A 65 6.63 4.25 7.05
C ALA A 65 8.00 3.56 6.98
N MET A 66 9.05 4.28 6.57
CA MET A 66 10.40 3.72 6.53
C MET A 66 10.90 3.34 7.92
N ARG A 67 10.44 4.01 8.95
CA ARG A 67 10.77 3.63 10.33
C ARG A 67 10.01 2.39 10.79
N LYS A 68 8.85 2.13 10.19
CA LYS A 68 7.98 1.02 10.57
C LYS A 68 8.24 -0.24 9.76
N TYR A 69 8.51 -0.10 8.47
CA TYR A 69 8.69 -1.21 7.55
C TYR A 69 10.11 -1.22 7.02
N SER A 70 10.78 -2.37 7.11
CA SER A 70 12.09 -2.53 6.46
C SER A 70 11.91 -2.60 4.94
N GLY A 71 13.01 -2.48 4.21
CA GLY A 71 12.97 -2.65 2.75
C GLY A 71 12.48 -4.04 2.35
N VAL A 72 12.91 -5.07 3.07
CA VAL A 72 12.47 -6.45 2.81
C VAL A 72 10.97 -6.59 3.08
N LYS A 73 10.49 -6.06 4.20
CA LYS A 73 9.07 -6.11 4.52
C LYS A 73 8.23 -5.38 3.49
N THR A 74 8.72 -4.22 3.03
CA THR A 74 8.04 -3.43 2.00
C THR A 74 7.92 -4.24 0.71
N MET A 75 8.98 -4.92 0.31
CA MET A 75 8.96 -5.77 -0.87
C MET A 75 7.93 -6.89 -0.74
N GLN A 76 7.86 -7.51 0.44
CA GLN A 76 6.88 -8.56 0.71
C GLN A 76 5.45 -8.02 0.62
N ILE A 77 5.22 -6.82 1.15
CA ILE A 77 3.90 -6.18 1.10
C ILE A 77 3.48 -5.94 -0.35
N VAL A 78 4.38 -5.44 -1.19
CA VAL A 78 4.08 -5.23 -2.61
C VAL A 78 3.67 -6.55 -3.26
N GLY A 79 4.37 -7.64 -2.96
CA GLY A 79 4.01 -8.96 -3.46
C GLY A 79 2.64 -9.42 -2.99
N GLU A 80 2.30 -9.16 -1.73
CA GLU A 80 1.00 -9.52 -1.18
C GLU A 80 -0.14 -8.71 -1.82
N ILE A 81 0.13 -7.45 -2.15
CA ILE A 81 -0.86 -6.62 -2.85
C ILE A 81 -1.14 -7.20 -4.23
N ARG A 82 -0.10 -7.61 -4.95
CA ARG A 82 -0.26 -8.23 -6.26
C ARG A 82 -1.06 -9.54 -6.17
N TYR A 83 -0.80 -10.31 -5.13
CA TYR A 83 -1.52 -11.57 -4.90
C TYR A 83 -3.00 -11.30 -4.62
N ALA A 84 -3.29 -10.30 -3.79
CA ALA A 84 -4.66 -9.90 -3.50
C ALA A 84 -5.38 -9.42 -4.75
N ASP A 85 -4.68 -8.67 -5.61
CA ASP A 85 -5.25 -8.22 -6.88
C ASP A 85 -5.63 -9.41 -7.77
N ALA A 86 -4.75 -10.40 -7.88
CA ALA A 86 -5.03 -11.60 -8.66
C ALA A 86 -6.24 -12.34 -8.11
N LYS A 87 -6.33 -12.50 -6.79
CA LYS A 87 -7.49 -13.15 -6.17
C LYS A 87 -8.78 -12.39 -6.46
N SER A 88 -8.74 -11.06 -6.43
CA SER A 88 -9.93 -10.25 -6.68
C SER A 88 -10.44 -10.41 -8.11
N LYS A 89 -9.56 -10.82 -9.01
CA LYS A 89 -9.90 -11.06 -10.43
C LYS A 89 -10.25 -12.52 -10.71
N GLY A 90 -10.42 -13.33 -9.66
CA GLY A 90 -10.82 -14.71 -9.80
C GLY A 90 -9.70 -15.70 -10.13
N VAL A 91 -8.46 -15.25 -10.11
CA VAL A 91 -7.33 -16.15 -10.33
C VAL A 91 -7.26 -17.14 -9.17
N GLN A 92 -7.02 -18.43 -9.48
CA GLN A 92 -6.96 -19.52 -8.52
C GLN A 92 -8.32 -19.86 -7.90
N ASN A 93 -9.42 -19.48 -8.57
CA ASN A 93 -10.78 -19.84 -8.16
C ASN A 93 -11.07 -19.49 -6.69
N SER A 94 -10.62 -18.34 -6.25
CA SER A 94 -10.85 -17.91 -4.88
C SER A 94 -12.33 -17.72 -4.63
N SER A 95 -12.84 -18.29 -3.54
CA SER A 95 -14.20 -18.07 -3.08
C SER A 95 -14.29 -16.91 -2.08
N MET A 96 -13.18 -16.23 -1.82
CA MET A 96 -13.14 -15.12 -0.89
C MET A 96 -13.89 -13.91 -1.43
N THR A 97 -14.61 -13.24 -0.56
CA THR A 97 -15.23 -11.95 -0.93
C THR A 97 -14.14 -10.88 -0.98
N ASP A 98 -14.46 -9.75 -1.64
CA ASP A 98 -13.53 -8.63 -1.69
C ASP A 98 -13.15 -8.15 -0.28
N GLY A 99 -14.12 -8.11 0.64
CA GLY A 99 -13.84 -7.73 2.02
C GLY A 99 -12.87 -8.69 2.70
N ASP A 100 -13.02 -10.00 2.45
CA ASP A 100 -12.12 -11.00 3.02
C ASP A 100 -10.70 -10.84 2.46
N ILE A 101 -10.59 -10.59 1.17
CA ILE A 101 -9.28 -10.38 0.53
C ILE A 101 -8.58 -9.18 1.16
N LEU A 102 -9.30 -8.08 1.35
CA LEU A 102 -8.73 -6.88 1.95
C LEU A 102 -8.34 -7.09 3.40
N ARG A 103 -9.17 -7.80 4.18
CA ARG A 103 -8.84 -8.07 5.59
C ARG A 103 -7.60 -8.94 5.71
N GLU A 104 -7.46 -9.95 4.87
CA GLU A 104 -6.26 -10.78 4.84
C GLU A 104 -5.03 -9.97 4.50
N LEU A 105 -5.15 -9.11 3.48
CA LEU A 105 -4.04 -8.26 3.05
C LEU A 105 -3.59 -7.32 4.18
N VAL A 106 -4.53 -6.65 4.82
CA VAL A 106 -4.21 -5.73 5.91
C VAL A 106 -3.55 -6.47 7.06
N PHE A 107 -4.03 -7.68 7.38
CA PHE A 107 -3.40 -8.51 8.41
C PHE A 107 -1.92 -8.75 8.08
N LYS A 108 -1.63 -9.12 6.83
CA LYS A 108 -0.26 -9.38 6.39
C LYS A 108 0.62 -8.12 6.42
N ILE A 109 0.04 -6.96 6.13
CA ILE A 109 0.76 -5.69 6.21
C ILE A 109 1.14 -5.39 7.66
N LEU A 110 0.22 -5.61 8.60
CA LEU A 110 0.41 -5.26 10.00
C LEU A 110 1.25 -6.29 10.77
N HIS A 111 1.38 -7.48 10.28
CA HIS A 111 2.10 -8.56 10.93
C HIS A 111 3.17 -9.15 10.03
#